data_8dbfa7253bec148dfc4ff276eaa811ea
#
_entry.id   8dbfa7253bec148dfc4ff276eaa811ea
#
_cell.length_a   1.000
_cell.length_b   1.000
_cell.length_c   1.000
_cell.angle_alpha   90.00
_cell.angle_beta   90.00
_cell.angle_gamma   90.00
#
_symmetry.space_group_name_H-M   'P 1'
#
loop_
_entity.id
_entity.type
_entity.pdbx_description
1 polymer ?
#
loop_
_entity_poly.entity_id
_entity_poly.type
_entity_poly.pdbx_seq_one_letter_code
_entity_poly.pdbx_strand_id
1 'polypeptide(L)'
;MIENGEDKEARITITVYPSEKGFSCAVTEPNIPPLTSDYNIALTIAHGMAKLALDNPDLIFEAGVESLSNPQQNLVADLVEMLEERKKRLN
;
A
#
# COMPACT_ATOMS: atom_id res chain seq x y z
N MET A 1 14.93 -13.77 21.03
CA MET A 1 15.39 -13.30 20.67
C MET A 1 15.58 -11.96 20.26
N ILE A 2 16.58 -11.61 20.27
CA ILE A 2 16.85 -10.27 20.10
C ILE A 2 16.67 -9.80 18.73
N GLU A 3 16.84 -10.66 17.79
CA GLU A 3 16.64 -10.26 16.46
C GLU A 3 15.26 -9.79 16.20
N ASN A 4 14.30 -10.23 16.95
CA ASN A 4 12.96 -9.75 16.74
C ASN A 4 12.84 -8.28 16.99
N GLY A 5 13.50 -7.78 18.00
CA GLY A 5 13.49 -6.38 18.29
C GLY A 5 14.16 -5.59 17.20
N GLU A 6 15.27 -6.10 16.72
CA GLU A 6 15.98 -5.42 15.66
C GLU A 6 15.16 -5.36 14.38
N ASP A 7 14.48 -6.46 14.07
CA ASP A 7 13.65 -6.49 12.88
C ASP A 7 12.54 -5.47 12.97
N LYS A 8 11.94 -5.34 14.14
CA LYS A 8 10.89 -4.36 14.31
C LYS A 8 11.41 -2.95 14.11
N GLU A 9 12.60 -2.67 14.64
CA GLU A 9 13.16 -1.34 14.52
C GLU A 9 13.56 -1.01 13.11
N ALA A 10 13.90 -2.01 12.32
CA ALA A 10 14.28 -1.80 10.94
C ALA A 10 13.11 -1.81 9.99
N ARG A 11 11.91 -1.96 10.51
CA ARG A 11 10.72 -2.13 9.68
C ARG A 11 10.29 -0.81 9.07
N ILE A 12 9.97 -0.85 7.79
CA ILE A 12 9.38 0.28 7.09
C ILE A 12 7.90 0.01 6.97
N THR A 13 7.09 1.00 7.31
CA THR A 13 5.64 0.83 7.32
C THR A 13 4.99 1.75 6.29
N ILE A 14 4.08 1.19 5.52
CA ILE A 14 3.25 2.00 4.62
C ILE A 14 1.85 2.02 5.21
N THR A 15 1.37 3.21 5.50
CA THR A 15 0.03 3.39 6.07
C THR A 15 -0.89 3.95 5.00
N VAL A 16 -2.01 3.30 4.81
CA VAL A 16 -3.01 3.74 3.84
C VAL A 16 -4.26 4.12 4.64
N TYR A 17 -4.79 5.29 4.35
CA TYR A 17 -5.95 5.76 5.10
C TYR A 17 -6.85 6.58 4.20
N PRO A 18 -8.15 6.66 4.54
CA PRO A 18 -9.08 7.44 3.72
C PRO A 18 -8.78 8.93 3.80
N SER A 19 -9.06 9.63 2.73
CA SER A 19 -8.92 11.08 2.69
C SER A 19 -10.04 11.64 1.82
N GLU A 20 -10.13 12.95 1.80
CA GLU A 20 -11.18 13.60 1.02
C GLU A 20 -11.11 13.25 -0.45
N LYS A 21 -9.94 13.00 -0.95
CA LYS A 21 -9.76 12.69 -2.36
C LYS A 21 -9.73 11.20 -2.65
N GLY A 22 -10.09 10.39 -1.67
CA GLY A 22 -10.10 8.95 -1.83
C GLY A 22 -9.25 8.29 -0.77
N PHE A 23 -7.94 8.34 -0.93
CA PHE A 23 -7.05 7.77 0.08
C PHE A 23 -5.69 8.47 0.01
N SER A 24 -4.94 8.29 1.06
CA SER A 24 -3.57 8.79 1.16
C SER A 24 -2.67 7.70 1.68
N CYS A 25 -1.38 7.82 1.39
CA CYS A 25 -0.38 6.89 1.87
C CYS A 25 0.72 7.63 2.58
N ALA A 26 1.27 7.02 3.62
CA ALA A 26 2.42 7.55 4.32
C ALA A 26 3.43 6.44 4.50
N VAL A 27 4.70 6.77 4.32
CA VAL A 27 5.80 5.82 4.54
C VAL A 27 6.50 6.25 5.81
N THR A 28 6.60 5.32 6.75
CA THR A 28 7.22 5.59 8.05
C THR A 28 8.48 4.74 8.17
N GLU A 29 9.58 5.40 8.54
CA GLU A 29 10.86 4.74 8.75
C GLU A 29 11.14 4.62 10.23
N PRO A 30 12.03 3.70 10.62
CA PRO A 30 12.44 3.62 12.02
C PRO A 30 13.21 4.86 12.44
N ASN A 31 13.26 5.11 13.75
CA ASN A 31 13.97 6.26 14.27
C ASN A 31 15.43 6.26 13.87
N ILE A 32 16.04 5.10 13.89
CA ILE A 32 17.45 4.98 13.53
C ILE A 32 17.52 3.98 12.38
N PRO A 33 17.55 4.47 11.15
CA PRO A 33 17.57 3.57 10.00
C PRO A 33 18.92 2.83 9.92
N PRO A 34 18.90 1.53 9.65
CA PRO A 34 20.14 0.82 9.45
C PRO A 34 20.83 1.25 8.17
N LEU A 35 22.13 1.20 8.17
CA LEU A 35 22.91 1.55 6.98
C LEU A 35 23.28 0.28 6.23
N THR A 36 22.30 -0.36 5.64
CA THR A 36 22.52 -1.60 4.92
C THR A 36 21.88 -1.52 3.55
N SER A 37 22.39 -2.34 2.64
CA SER A 37 21.80 -2.42 1.30
C SER A 37 20.39 -2.95 1.34
N ASP A 38 20.15 -3.93 2.19
CA ASP A 38 18.82 -4.52 2.28
C ASP A 38 17.81 -3.50 2.73
N TYR A 39 18.17 -2.67 3.69
CA TYR A 39 17.26 -1.64 4.15
C TYR A 39 16.99 -0.63 3.03
N ASN A 40 18.01 -0.25 2.30
CA ASN A 40 17.86 0.71 1.21
C ASN A 40 16.96 0.16 0.11
N ILE A 41 17.08 -1.13 -0.18
CA ILE A 41 16.20 -1.74 -1.18
C ILE A 41 14.76 -1.72 -0.68
N ALA A 42 14.55 -2.09 0.58
CA ALA A 42 13.19 -2.07 1.13
C ALA A 42 12.61 -0.67 1.13
N LEU A 43 13.41 0.32 1.47
CA LEU A 43 12.94 1.70 1.47
C LEU A 43 12.57 2.15 0.07
N THR A 44 13.38 1.79 -0.91
CA THR A 44 13.08 2.13 -2.29
C THR A 44 11.76 1.51 -2.74
N ILE A 45 11.56 0.24 -2.39
CA ILE A 45 10.30 -0.43 -2.74
C ILE A 45 9.12 0.25 -2.06
N ALA A 46 9.26 0.61 -0.79
CA ALA A 46 8.16 1.24 -0.06
C ALA A 46 7.77 2.56 -0.71
N HIS A 47 8.76 3.38 -1.05
CA HIS A 47 8.46 4.65 -1.70
C HIS A 47 7.87 4.45 -3.08
N GLY A 48 8.36 3.44 -3.81
CA GLY A 48 7.80 3.14 -5.11
C GLY A 48 6.34 2.70 -5.02
N MET A 49 6.04 1.87 -4.03
CA MET A 49 4.66 1.43 -3.82
C MET A 49 3.75 2.60 -3.49
N ALA A 50 4.19 3.47 -2.59
CA ALA A 50 3.37 4.63 -2.22
C ALA A 50 3.16 5.56 -3.42
N LYS A 51 4.22 5.80 -4.18
CA LYS A 51 4.11 6.66 -5.34
C LYS A 51 3.19 6.05 -6.39
N LEU A 52 3.33 4.76 -6.64
CA LEU A 52 2.49 4.10 -7.62
C LEU A 52 1.02 4.14 -7.18
N ALA A 53 0.77 3.96 -5.90
CA ALA A 53 -0.60 4.00 -5.40
C ALA A 53 -1.22 5.37 -5.59
N LEU A 54 -0.45 6.44 -5.43
CA LEU A 54 -0.98 7.78 -5.58
C LEU A 54 -1.09 8.22 -7.03
N ASP A 55 -0.14 7.78 -7.87
CA ASP A 55 -0.13 8.17 -9.28
C ASP A 55 -1.06 7.32 -10.13
N ASN A 56 -1.18 6.06 -9.80
CA ASN A 56 -2.00 5.11 -10.56
C ASN A 56 -2.91 4.33 -9.64
N PRO A 57 -3.85 4.99 -8.97
CA PRO A 57 -4.70 4.32 -7.99
C PRO A 57 -5.54 3.20 -8.59
N ASP A 58 -5.97 3.34 -9.83
CA ASP A 58 -6.80 2.30 -10.44
C ASP A 58 -6.04 1.00 -10.59
N LEU A 59 -4.78 1.07 -10.97
CA LEU A 59 -3.96 -0.13 -11.10
C LEU A 59 -3.80 -0.83 -9.77
N ILE A 60 -3.52 -0.06 -8.73
CA ILE A 60 -3.37 -0.61 -7.39
C ILE A 60 -4.68 -1.18 -6.88
N PHE A 61 -5.78 -0.47 -7.14
CA PHE A 61 -7.10 -0.93 -6.71
C PHE A 61 -7.45 -2.25 -7.37
N GLU A 62 -7.19 -2.37 -8.66
CA GLU A 62 -7.46 -3.62 -9.36
C GLU A 62 -6.65 -4.78 -8.81
N ALA A 63 -5.38 -4.53 -8.52
CA ALA A 63 -4.54 -5.57 -7.92
C ALA A 63 -5.08 -6.00 -6.57
N GLY A 64 -5.59 -5.03 -5.79
CA GLY A 64 -6.18 -5.34 -4.50
C GLY A 64 -7.44 -6.19 -4.64
N VAL A 65 -8.28 -5.83 -5.60
CA VAL A 65 -9.50 -6.60 -5.84
C VAL A 65 -9.15 -8.04 -6.20
N GLU A 66 -8.16 -8.23 -7.05
CA GLU A 66 -7.75 -9.58 -7.43
C GLU A 66 -7.22 -10.37 -6.24
N SER A 67 -6.58 -9.68 -5.31
CA SER A 67 -6.03 -10.36 -4.14
C SER A 67 -7.11 -10.77 -3.15
N LEU A 68 -8.19 -10.00 -3.07
CA LEU A 68 -9.31 -10.33 -2.19
C LEU A 68 -10.17 -11.35 -2.90
N SER A 69 -9.97 -12.61 -2.53
CA SER A 69 -10.72 -13.62 -3.23
C SER A 69 -11.66 -14.26 -2.24
N ASN A 70 -12.03 -15.41 -2.51
CA ASN A 70 -13.08 -16.10 -1.92
C ASN A 70 -13.60 -15.68 -0.61
N PRO A 71 -13.07 -15.73 0.53
CA PRO A 71 -13.85 -15.43 1.71
C PRO A 71 -14.39 -14.00 1.71
N GLN A 72 -13.97 -13.17 0.78
CA GLN A 72 -14.37 -11.77 0.74
C GLN A 72 -15.21 -11.45 -0.47
N GLN A 73 -15.98 -12.41 -0.90
CA GLN A 73 -16.69 -12.23 -2.16
C GLN A 73 -17.58 -11.00 -2.21
N ASN A 74 -18.34 -10.74 -1.15
CA ASN A 74 -19.21 -9.56 -1.16
C ASN A 74 -18.42 -8.27 -1.18
N LEU A 75 -17.32 -8.23 -0.44
CA LEU A 75 -16.47 -7.07 -0.44
C LEU A 75 -15.85 -6.85 -1.80
N VAL A 76 -15.43 -7.94 -2.44
CA VAL A 76 -14.83 -7.83 -3.77
C VAL A 76 -15.84 -7.25 -4.76
N ALA A 77 -17.09 -7.72 -4.70
CA ALA A 77 -18.10 -7.20 -5.60
C ALA A 77 -18.31 -5.70 -5.43
N ASP A 78 -18.35 -5.24 -4.18
CA ASP A 78 -18.50 -3.82 -3.90
C ASP A 78 -17.32 -3.03 -4.43
N LEU A 79 -16.12 -3.56 -4.27
CA LEU A 79 -14.92 -2.87 -4.74
C LEU A 79 -14.87 -2.78 -6.24
N VAL A 80 -15.31 -3.84 -6.93
CA VAL A 80 -15.36 -3.82 -8.39
C VAL A 80 -16.32 -2.74 -8.87
N GLU A 81 -17.48 -2.65 -8.21
CA GLU A 81 -18.46 -1.63 -8.55
C GLU A 81 -17.87 -0.24 -8.40
N MET A 82 -17.20 -0.01 -7.29
CA MET A 82 -16.57 1.29 -7.04
C MET A 82 -15.53 1.62 -8.09
N LEU A 83 -14.74 0.63 -8.49
CA LEU A 83 -13.72 0.84 -9.49
C LEU A 83 -14.34 1.21 -10.82
N GLU A 84 -15.43 0.55 -11.19
CA GLU A 84 -16.09 0.85 -12.45
C GLU A 84 -16.68 2.25 -12.43
N GLU A 85 -17.24 2.66 -11.31
CA GLU A 85 -17.75 4.01 -11.20
C GLU A 85 -16.65 5.04 -11.35
N ARG A 86 -15.50 4.78 -10.79
CA ARG A 86 -14.37 5.68 -10.94
C ARG A 86 -13.98 5.82 -12.40
N LYS A 87 -13.94 4.69 -13.10
CA LYS A 87 -13.58 4.73 -14.52
C LYS A 87 -14.58 5.54 -15.32
N LYS A 88 -15.85 5.41 -15.01
CA LYS A 88 -16.86 6.18 -15.69
C LYS A 88 -16.69 7.67 -15.45
N ARG A 89 -16.34 8.04 -14.22
CA ARG A 89 -16.17 9.45 -13.93
C ARG A 89 -14.96 10.04 -14.61
N LEU A 90 -13.94 9.22 -14.82
CA LEU A 90 -12.75 9.72 -15.49
C LEU A 90 -12.96 9.90 -16.98
N ASN A 91 -13.95 9.24 -17.51
CA ASN A 91 -14.28 9.40 -18.92
C ASN A 91 -15.23 10.55 -19.10
#